data_db178eff7e3a6fc3894b31299ed3178c
#
_entry.id   db178eff7e3a6fc3894b31299ed3178c
#
_cell.length_a   1.000
_cell.length_b   1.000
_cell.length_c   1.000
_cell.angle_alpha   90.00
_cell.angle_beta   90.00
_cell.angle_gamma   90.00
#
_symmetry.space_group_name_H-M   'P 1'
#
loop_
_entity.id
_entity.type
_entity.pdbx_description
1 polymer ?
#
loop_
_entity_poly.entity_id
_entity_poly.type
_entity_poly.pdbx_seq_one_letter_code
_entity_poly.pdbx_strand_id
1 'polypeptide(L)'
;MQEKNTITGVDCHAHVVATGLPLAPEIHSHPARDASAEQFLDIMHAHGVSHGVLTAPSFYGSNNTLLLEALRRHPKHLRGTVMVDPGLALSELRQQLVQMREAGIVGIRFNWIKKKNIPDISSAQYQRVLGLAKELGMHIELFLEDALQDIVVPKILASGAVLVLDHFGNPDPSKGIHSAAFQNTLRGLSDGKVWVKLSGPYRLGGGDIQPYLDALLAANSQQLVWASDWPWISHENQFQYADCVDWIKSGIDSPQIWEDIFIHNPKSLFHF
;
A
#
# COMPACT_ATOMS: atom_id res chain seq x y z
N MET A 1 4.26 -32.92 11.20
CA MET A 1 4.73 -32.33 9.91
C MET A 1 4.47 -30.86 10.01
N GLN A 2 5.50 -30.00 10.06
CA GLN A 2 5.31 -28.57 9.89
C GLN A 2 4.84 -28.37 8.46
N GLU A 3 3.61 -27.89 8.26
CA GLU A 3 3.19 -27.35 6.98
C GLU A 3 4.22 -26.28 6.59
N LYS A 4 4.95 -26.55 5.51
CA LYS A 4 5.78 -25.50 4.89
C LYS A 4 4.81 -24.40 4.49
N ASN A 5 4.92 -23.26 5.15
CA ASN A 5 4.14 -22.06 4.84
C ASN A 5 4.62 -21.52 3.47
N THR A 6 4.21 -22.23 2.40
CA THR A 6 4.64 -21.91 1.03
C THR A 6 3.85 -20.70 0.56
N ILE A 7 4.55 -19.63 0.21
CA ILE A 7 3.94 -18.43 -0.37
C ILE A 7 3.60 -18.74 -1.82
N THR A 8 2.30 -18.70 -2.17
CA THR A 8 1.79 -18.92 -3.52
C THR A 8 1.36 -17.63 -4.21
N GLY A 9 1.27 -16.55 -3.46
CA GLY A 9 0.96 -15.19 -3.90
C GLY A 9 0.76 -14.29 -2.69
N VAL A 10 0.99 -12.99 -2.87
CA VAL A 10 0.80 -11.96 -1.85
C VAL A 10 -0.06 -10.84 -2.40
N ASP A 11 -1.20 -10.59 -1.76
CA ASP A 11 -2.01 -9.39 -2.01
C ASP A 11 -1.46 -8.21 -1.17
N CYS A 12 -0.85 -7.24 -1.81
CA CYS A 12 -0.07 -6.20 -1.14
C CYS A 12 -0.88 -4.98 -0.70
N HIS A 13 -2.22 -4.99 -0.87
CA HIS A 13 -3.08 -3.89 -0.44
C HIS A 13 -4.53 -4.32 -0.30
N ALA A 14 -4.98 -4.45 0.94
CA ALA A 14 -6.38 -4.66 1.27
C ALA A 14 -6.73 -3.94 2.58
N HIS A 15 -8.02 -3.80 2.87
CA HIS A 15 -8.49 -3.12 4.08
C HIS A 15 -9.43 -4.00 4.88
N VAL A 16 -9.29 -4.00 6.21
CA VAL A 16 -10.33 -4.50 7.11
C VAL A 16 -11.20 -3.36 7.58
N VAL A 17 -12.51 -3.59 7.62
CA VAL A 17 -13.52 -2.57 7.85
C VAL A 17 -14.57 -3.06 8.84
N ALA A 18 -14.93 -2.21 9.79
CA ALA A 18 -16.08 -2.37 10.67
C ALA A 18 -16.84 -1.03 10.73
N THR A 19 -18.05 -0.99 10.19
CA THR A 19 -18.85 0.24 10.04
C THR A 19 -19.26 0.87 11.35
N GLY A 20 -19.23 0.11 12.45
CA GLY A 20 -19.52 0.60 13.81
C GLY A 20 -18.38 1.33 14.52
N LEU A 21 -17.19 1.40 13.92
CA LEU A 21 -16.06 2.10 14.55
C LEU A 21 -16.14 3.61 14.33
N PRO A 22 -15.64 4.41 15.32
CA PRO A 22 -15.54 5.85 15.17
C PRO A 22 -14.68 6.24 13.98
N LEU A 23 -15.14 7.21 13.19
CA LEU A 23 -14.42 7.75 12.05
C LEU A 23 -13.58 8.96 12.46
N ALA A 24 -12.48 9.19 11.74
CA ALA A 24 -11.66 10.37 11.90
C ALA A 24 -12.42 11.64 11.46
N PRO A 25 -12.06 12.86 11.97
CA PRO A 25 -12.79 14.08 11.68
C PRO A 25 -12.81 14.48 10.20
N GLU A 26 -11.71 14.23 9.48
CA GLU A 26 -11.56 14.59 8.06
C GLU A 26 -11.44 13.33 7.22
N ILE A 27 -12.55 12.92 6.60
CA ILE A 27 -12.59 11.73 5.75
C ILE A 27 -13.05 12.08 4.34
N HIS A 28 -12.54 11.36 3.34
CA HIS A 28 -12.91 11.50 1.94
C HIS A 28 -13.68 10.27 1.40
N SER A 29 -13.76 9.22 2.21
CA SER A 29 -14.49 7.99 1.89
C SER A 29 -15.16 7.45 3.15
N HIS A 30 -16.28 6.77 2.96
CA HIS A 30 -17.02 6.10 4.03
C HIS A 30 -17.04 4.60 3.77
N PRO A 31 -16.89 3.75 4.81
CA PRO A 31 -17.08 2.32 4.66
C PRO A 31 -18.57 2.04 4.42
N ALA A 32 -18.90 1.33 3.32
CA ALA A 32 -20.28 0.98 2.98
C ALA A 32 -20.73 -0.30 3.68
N ARG A 33 -19.80 -1.18 4.02
CA ARG A 33 -20.07 -2.49 4.66
C ARG A 33 -18.89 -2.93 5.50
N ASP A 34 -19.13 -3.89 6.38
CA ASP A 34 -18.07 -4.59 7.09
C ASP A 34 -17.27 -5.47 6.12
N ALA A 35 -15.97 -5.58 6.39
CA ALA A 35 -15.04 -6.41 5.65
C ALA A 35 -14.00 -6.98 6.62
N SER A 36 -14.18 -8.24 7.02
CA SER A 36 -13.32 -8.87 8.04
C SER A 36 -12.03 -9.47 7.45
N ALA A 37 -11.06 -9.71 8.32
CA ALA A 37 -9.84 -10.40 7.92
C ALA A 37 -10.11 -11.83 7.43
N GLU A 38 -11.09 -12.52 8.03
CA GLU A 38 -11.48 -13.87 7.63
C GLU A 38 -12.07 -13.88 6.22
N GLN A 39 -12.95 -12.91 5.89
CA GLN A 39 -13.48 -12.75 4.54
C GLN A 39 -12.37 -12.47 3.52
N PHE A 40 -11.38 -11.66 3.89
CA PHE A 40 -10.22 -11.40 3.04
C PHE A 40 -9.37 -12.65 2.81
N LEU A 41 -9.08 -13.40 3.87
CA LEU A 41 -8.33 -14.66 3.77
C LEU A 41 -9.07 -15.69 2.91
N ASP A 42 -10.37 -15.84 3.10
CA ASP A 42 -11.19 -16.78 2.33
C ASP A 42 -11.17 -16.44 0.83
N ILE A 43 -11.34 -15.16 0.49
CA ILE A 43 -11.33 -14.75 -0.92
C ILE A 43 -9.94 -14.87 -1.55
N MET A 44 -8.87 -14.51 -0.84
CA MET A 44 -7.50 -14.72 -1.30
C MET A 44 -7.23 -16.20 -1.59
N HIS A 45 -7.51 -17.07 -0.61
CA HIS A 45 -7.24 -18.51 -0.73
C HIS A 45 -8.03 -19.15 -1.87
N ALA A 46 -9.29 -18.73 -2.08
CA ALA A 46 -10.10 -19.19 -3.21
C ALA A 46 -9.46 -18.87 -4.58
N HIS A 47 -8.56 -17.86 -4.64
CA HIS A 47 -7.86 -17.44 -5.86
C HIS A 47 -6.36 -17.81 -5.84
N GLY A 48 -5.95 -18.71 -4.96
CA GLY A 48 -4.56 -19.19 -4.88
C GLY A 48 -3.55 -18.21 -4.27
N VAL A 49 -4.02 -17.14 -3.63
CA VAL A 49 -3.19 -16.16 -2.92
C VAL A 49 -3.11 -16.55 -1.45
N SER A 50 -1.92 -16.75 -0.92
CA SER A 50 -1.72 -17.30 0.43
C SER A 50 -1.46 -16.27 1.52
N HIS A 51 -1.00 -15.07 1.16
CA HIS A 51 -0.58 -14.03 2.09
C HIS A 51 -1.14 -12.67 1.69
N GLY A 52 -1.27 -11.76 2.66
CA GLY A 52 -1.80 -10.43 2.39
C GLY A 52 -1.21 -9.34 3.27
N VAL A 53 -1.26 -8.10 2.79
CA VAL A 53 -0.88 -6.90 3.52
C VAL A 53 -2.11 -6.04 3.76
N LEU A 54 -2.48 -5.90 5.03
CA LEU A 54 -3.58 -5.02 5.44
C LEU A 54 -3.07 -3.59 5.54
N THR A 55 -3.70 -2.71 4.81
CA THR A 55 -3.38 -1.28 4.79
C THR A 55 -4.40 -0.50 5.60
N ALA A 56 -3.95 0.36 6.52
CA ALA A 56 -4.84 1.19 7.32
C ALA A 56 -5.66 2.14 6.43
N PRO A 57 -7.02 2.07 6.45
CA PRO A 57 -7.84 3.00 5.71
C PRO A 57 -7.83 4.38 6.39
N SER A 58 -7.86 5.47 5.59
CA SER A 58 -7.75 6.84 6.11
C SER A 58 -8.87 7.27 7.04
N PHE A 59 -10.05 6.69 6.89
CA PHE A 59 -11.22 7.07 7.68
C PHE A 59 -11.18 6.64 9.15
N TYR A 60 -10.23 5.83 9.57
CA TYR A 60 -9.97 5.56 10.99
C TYR A 60 -8.82 6.39 11.57
N GLY A 61 -8.16 7.22 10.75
CA GLY A 61 -6.98 7.98 11.20
C GLY A 61 -5.91 7.06 11.79
N SER A 62 -5.39 7.40 12.96
CA SER A 62 -4.39 6.59 13.67
C SER A 62 -4.98 5.46 14.52
N ASN A 63 -6.29 5.20 14.44
CA ASN A 63 -6.90 4.03 15.09
C ASN A 63 -6.67 2.77 14.26
N ASN A 64 -5.67 1.98 14.63
CA ASN A 64 -5.29 0.74 13.95
C ASN A 64 -5.80 -0.52 14.68
N THR A 65 -6.72 -0.41 15.62
CA THR A 65 -7.14 -1.53 16.49
C THR A 65 -7.60 -2.73 15.70
N LEU A 66 -8.53 -2.53 14.75
CA LEU A 66 -9.08 -3.61 13.92
C LEU A 66 -7.99 -4.32 13.09
N LEU A 67 -7.08 -3.56 12.49
CA LEU A 67 -5.98 -4.08 11.71
C LEU A 67 -5.02 -4.90 12.59
N LEU A 68 -4.63 -4.37 13.74
CA LEU A 68 -3.73 -5.05 14.67
C LEU A 68 -4.33 -6.33 15.24
N GLU A 69 -5.64 -6.37 15.50
CA GLU A 69 -6.36 -7.57 15.90
C GLU A 69 -6.33 -8.65 14.80
N ALA A 70 -6.52 -8.25 13.55
CA ALA A 70 -6.41 -9.15 12.40
C ALA A 70 -5.01 -9.77 12.29
N LEU A 71 -3.95 -8.97 12.41
CA LEU A 71 -2.56 -9.46 12.37
C LEU A 71 -2.25 -10.44 13.51
N ARG A 72 -2.70 -10.14 14.73
CA ARG A 72 -2.48 -11.05 15.89
C ARG A 72 -3.19 -12.38 15.72
N ARG A 73 -4.37 -12.40 15.08
CA ARG A 73 -5.11 -13.63 14.78
C ARG A 73 -4.49 -14.45 13.66
N HIS A 74 -3.88 -13.78 12.70
CA HIS A 74 -3.35 -14.41 11.47
C HIS A 74 -1.88 -14.07 11.19
N PRO A 75 -0.95 -14.21 12.17
CA PRO A 75 0.43 -13.71 12.07
C PRO A 75 1.28 -14.41 11.00
N LYS A 76 0.87 -15.59 10.55
CA LYS A 76 1.57 -16.34 9.50
C LYS A 76 1.22 -15.85 8.10
N HIS A 77 0.01 -15.30 7.91
CA HIS A 77 -0.53 -14.96 6.59
C HIS A 77 -0.62 -13.46 6.34
N LEU A 78 -0.62 -12.64 7.40
CA LEU A 78 -0.85 -11.21 7.27
C LEU A 78 0.33 -10.38 7.75
N ARG A 79 0.56 -9.26 7.05
CA ARG A 79 1.37 -8.11 7.47
C ARG A 79 0.50 -6.86 7.37
N GLY A 80 1.00 -5.72 7.88
CA GLY A 80 0.20 -4.50 7.81
C GLY A 80 1.00 -3.22 7.68
N THR A 81 0.33 -2.17 7.19
CA THR A 81 0.79 -0.79 7.21
C THR A 81 -0.19 0.06 8.00
N VAL A 82 0.31 0.92 8.88
CA VAL A 82 -0.48 1.70 9.84
C VAL A 82 -0.39 3.20 9.57
N MET A 83 -1.43 3.94 9.95
CA MET A 83 -1.34 5.38 10.10
C MET A 83 -0.99 5.71 11.55
N VAL A 84 -0.14 6.71 11.75
CA VAL A 84 0.30 7.14 13.09
C VAL A 84 -0.05 8.59 13.35
N ASP A 85 -0.10 8.98 14.61
CA ASP A 85 -0.18 10.40 15.01
C ASP A 85 1.25 10.98 15.09
N PRO A 86 1.66 11.86 14.18
CA PRO A 86 2.98 12.48 14.21
C PRO A 86 3.15 13.48 15.37
N GLY A 87 2.04 13.86 16.04
CA GLY A 87 2.04 14.77 17.19
C GLY A 87 2.54 14.14 18.49
N LEU A 88 2.60 12.83 18.59
CA LEU A 88 3.06 12.12 19.77
C LEU A 88 4.52 12.47 20.12
N ALA A 89 4.85 12.37 21.42
CA ALA A 89 6.24 12.45 21.85
C ALA A 89 7.08 11.35 21.20
N LEU A 90 8.36 11.63 20.90
CA LEU A 90 9.23 10.68 20.20
C LEU A 90 9.32 9.32 20.90
N SER A 91 9.43 9.30 22.23
CA SER A 91 9.49 8.07 23.02
C SER A 91 8.22 7.25 22.93
N GLU A 92 7.06 7.90 22.95
CA GLU A 92 5.76 7.27 22.86
C GLU A 92 5.52 6.70 21.45
N LEU A 93 5.76 7.50 20.40
CA LEU A 93 5.66 7.05 19.02
C LEU A 93 6.58 5.86 18.74
N ARG A 94 7.83 5.91 19.24
CA ARG A 94 8.77 4.81 19.12
C ARG A 94 8.26 3.54 19.80
N GLN A 95 7.77 3.65 21.03
CA GLN A 95 7.23 2.51 21.77
C GLN A 95 6.05 1.88 21.03
N GLN A 96 5.11 2.69 20.54
CA GLN A 96 3.98 2.21 19.74
C GLN A 96 4.44 1.47 18.47
N LEU A 97 5.38 2.05 17.71
CA LEU A 97 5.87 1.45 16.48
C LEU A 97 6.62 0.13 16.73
N VAL A 98 7.38 0.02 17.83
CA VAL A 98 8.03 -1.25 18.21
C VAL A 98 6.99 -2.32 18.50
N GLN A 99 5.95 -2.02 19.30
CA GLN A 99 4.86 -2.95 19.58
C GLN A 99 4.07 -3.35 18.32
N MET A 100 3.83 -2.39 17.44
CA MET A 100 3.14 -2.65 16.16
C MET A 100 3.99 -3.54 15.25
N ARG A 101 5.31 -3.32 15.20
CA ARG A 101 6.23 -4.18 14.44
C ARG A 101 6.22 -5.62 14.94
N GLU A 102 6.21 -5.84 16.24
CA GLU A 102 6.07 -7.17 16.86
C GLU A 102 4.74 -7.85 16.49
N ALA A 103 3.70 -7.06 16.25
CA ALA A 103 2.41 -7.55 15.78
C ALA A 103 2.35 -7.79 14.25
N GLY A 104 3.43 -7.53 13.50
CA GLY A 104 3.49 -7.76 12.04
C GLY A 104 3.32 -6.50 11.19
N ILE A 105 3.43 -5.29 11.77
CA ILE A 105 3.48 -4.05 11.01
C ILE A 105 4.85 -3.89 10.35
N VAL A 106 4.84 -3.60 9.05
CA VAL A 106 6.03 -3.47 8.20
C VAL A 106 6.14 -2.10 7.53
N GLY A 107 5.14 -1.24 7.67
CA GLY A 107 5.15 0.09 7.07
C GLY A 107 4.26 1.11 7.77
N ILE A 108 4.51 2.38 7.47
CA ILE A 108 3.73 3.54 7.93
C ILE A 108 3.11 4.20 6.70
N ARG A 109 1.80 4.39 6.73
CA ARG A 109 1.03 4.96 5.61
C ARG A 109 0.80 6.44 5.77
N PHE A 110 1.08 7.20 4.71
CA PHE A 110 0.64 8.57 4.50
C PHE A 110 -0.45 8.59 3.43
N ASN A 111 -1.72 8.53 3.85
CA ASN A 111 -2.86 8.70 2.95
C ASN A 111 -3.31 10.16 3.00
N TRP A 112 -2.87 10.92 2.01
CA TRP A 112 -3.16 12.36 1.92
C TRP A 112 -4.00 12.71 0.68
N ILE A 113 -4.54 11.69 0.00
CA ILE A 113 -5.43 11.91 -1.15
C ILE A 113 -6.66 12.73 -0.76
N LYS A 114 -7.06 13.66 -1.59
CA LYS A 114 -8.20 14.57 -1.39
C LYS A 114 -8.15 15.41 -0.09
N LYS A 115 -6.99 15.51 0.55
CA LYS A 115 -6.79 16.43 1.66
C LYS A 115 -6.68 17.86 1.14
N LYS A 116 -7.50 18.78 1.68
CA LYS A 116 -7.45 20.21 1.35
C LYS A 116 -6.08 20.83 1.63
N ASN A 117 -5.47 20.41 2.75
CA ASN A 117 -4.13 20.82 3.14
C ASN A 117 -3.33 19.57 3.50
N ILE A 118 -2.28 19.27 2.75
CA ILE A 118 -1.36 18.21 3.12
C ILE A 118 -0.44 18.68 4.25
N PRO A 119 -0.05 17.78 5.16
CA PRO A 119 0.93 18.08 6.19
C PRO A 119 2.30 18.50 5.59
N ASP A 120 3.01 19.38 6.28
CA ASP A 120 4.40 19.66 5.91
C ASP A 120 5.30 18.50 6.31
N ILE A 121 5.70 17.72 5.32
CA ILE A 121 6.61 16.58 5.49
C ILE A 121 7.99 16.99 6.05
N SER A 122 8.37 18.26 5.92
CA SER A 122 9.64 18.80 6.47
C SER A 122 9.53 19.19 7.94
N SER A 123 8.33 19.19 8.52
CA SER A 123 8.15 19.52 9.94
C SER A 123 8.88 18.50 10.84
N ALA A 124 9.30 18.95 12.02
CA ALA A 124 10.00 18.09 12.98
C ALA A 124 9.19 16.81 13.34
N GLN A 125 7.86 16.90 13.32
CA GLN A 125 6.97 15.78 13.61
C GLN A 125 7.10 14.69 12.54
N TYR A 126 7.00 15.04 11.25
CA TYR A 126 7.11 14.06 10.16
C TYR A 126 8.55 13.57 9.97
N GLN A 127 9.55 14.41 10.20
CA GLN A 127 10.96 13.97 10.17
C GLN A 127 11.25 12.92 11.24
N ARG A 128 10.62 13.01 12.43
CA ARG A 128 10.68 11.95 13.45
C ARG A 128 10.05 10.64 12.97
N VAL A 129 8.87 10.70 12.32
CA VAL A 129 8.20 9.52 11.75
C VAL A 129 9.10 8.85 10.71
N LEU A 130 9.66 9.63 9.78
CA LEU A 130 10.57 9.11 8.74
C LEU A 130 11.84 8.49 9.34
N GLY A 131 12.43 9.14 10.35
CA GLY A 131 13.61 8.62 11.07
C GLY A 131 13.31 7.30 11.76
N LEU A 132 12.16 7.17 12.44
CA LEU A 132 11.74 5.94 13.09
C LEU A 132 11.40 4.83 12.08
N ALA A 133 10.76 5.17 10.95
CA ALA A 133 10.50 4.20 9.90
C ALA A 133 11.81 3.57 9.40
N LYS A 134 12.81 4.40 9.08
CA LYS A 134 14.14 3.93 8.68
C LYS A 134 14.82 3.09 9.78
N GLU A 135 14.82 3.57 11.01
CA GLU A 135 15.45 2.89 12.15
C GLU A 135 14.85 1.50 12.39
N LEU A 136 13.53 1.38 12.28
CA LEU A 136 12.80 0.13 12.54
C LEU A 136 12.70 -0.77 11.30
N GLY A 137 13.26 -0.38 10.16
CA GLY A 137 13.17 -1.13 8.90
C GLY A 137 11.75 -1.18 8.33
N MET A 138 10.94 -0.16 8.58
CA MET A 138 9.60 0.00 8.03
C MET A 138 9.65 0.87 6.78
N HIS A 139 8.82 0.55 5.78
CA HIS A 139 8.66 1.41 4.62
C HIS A 139 7.65 2.54 4.89
N ILE A 140 7.70 3.58 4.07
CA ILE A 140 6.65 4.60 3.98
C ILE A 140 5.78 4.27 2.78
N GLU A 141 4.48 4.11 3.01
CA GLU A 141 3.48 3.93 1.97
C GLU A 141 2.77 5.26 1.71
N LEU A 142 2.77 5.73 0.48
CA LEU A 142 2.25 7.05 0.13
C LEU A 142 1.10 6.95 -0.87
N PHE A 143 -0.03 7.60 -0.54
CA PHE A 143 -1.13 7.86 -1.46
C PHE A 143 -1.44 9.36 -1.49
N LEU A 144 -1.16 9.99 -2.63
CA LEU A 144 -1.16 11.44 -2.80
C LEU A 144 -1.54 11.82 -4.24
N GLU A 145 -2.12 13.02 -4.45
CA GLU A 145 -2.34 13.57 -5.78
C GLU A 145 -1.03 13.76 -6.56
N ASP A 146 -1.10 13.52 -7.88
CA ASP A 146 -0.01 13.72 -8.83
C ASP A 146 0.70 15.07 -8.65
N ALA A 147 -0.05 16.15 -8.60
CA ALA A 147 0.49 17.51 -8.51
C ALA A 147 1.33 17.81 -7.25
N LEU A 148 1.23 16.99 -6.20
CA LEU A 148 1.91 17.19 -4.93
C LEU A 148 3.13 16.28 -4.75
N GLN A 149 3.28 15.28 -5.62
CA GLN A 149 4.34 14.28 -5.48
C GLN A 149 5.73 14.88 -5.63
N ASP A 150 5.92 15.85 -6.53
CA ASP A 150 7.21 16.55 -6.73
C ASP A 150 7.70 17.28 -5.46
N ILE A 151 6.79 17.62 -4.54
CA ILE A 151 7.11 18.29 -3.28
C ILE A 151 7.40 17.27 -2.18
N VAL A 152 6.65 16.16 -2.13
CA VAL A 152 6.67 15.21 -1.02
C VAL A 152 7.68 14.09 -1.22
N VAL A 153 7.68 13.47 -2.40
CA VAL A 153 8.50 12.28 -2.71
C VAL A 153 10.00 12.53 -2.49
N PRO A 154 10.61 13.63 -2.99
CA PRO A 154 12.04 13.87 -2.78
C PRO A 154 12.41 13.99 -1.30
N LYS A 155 11.52 14.52 -0.46
CA LYS A 155 11.77 14.69 0.98
C LYS A 155 11.71 13.36 1.74
N ILE A 156 10.81 12.45 1.33
CA ILE A 156 10.78 11.08 1.88
C ILE A 156 12.07 10.34 1.47
N LEU A 157 12.43 10.39 0.20
CA LEU A 157 13.65 9.73 -0.30
C LEU A 157 14.92 10.27 0.38
N ALA A 158 14.99 11.59 0.64
CA ALA A 158 16.11 12.21 1.35
C ALA A 158 16.27 11.70 2.78
N SER A 159 15.22 11.23 3.44
CA SER A 159 15.30 10.61 4.76
C SER A 159 15.99 9.24 4.75
N GLY A 160 16.07 8.61 3.58
CA GLY A 160 16.58 7.25 3.39
C GLY A 160 15.58 6.16 3.83
N ALA A 161 14.31 6.49 4.04
CA ALA A 161 13.24 5.50 4.21
C ALA A 161 12.89 4.87 2.86
N VAL A 162 12.52 3.59 2.85
CA VAL A 162 11.98 2.91 1.67
C VAL A 162 10.61 3.50 1.36
N LEU A 163 10.38 3.89 0.11
CA LEU A 163 9.10 4.47 -0.34
C LEU A 163 8.32 3.48 -1.19
N VAL A 164 7.05 3.31 -0.88
CA VAL A 164 6.07 2.52 -1.64
C VAL A 164 4.95 3.46 -2.09
N LEU A 165 4.68 3.54 -3.37
CA LEU A 165 3.61 4.33 -3.94
C LEU A 165 2.38 3.45 -4.20
N ASP A 166 1.21 3.88 -3.73
CA ASP A 166 -0.05 3.20 -4.00
C ASP A 166 -0.52 3.41 -5.45
N HIS A 167 -1.26 2.46 -5.99
CA HIS A 167 -2.09 2.59 -7.19
C HIS A 167 -1.36 3.19 -8.40
N PHE A 168 -0.36 2.48 -8.93
CA PHE A 168 0.46 2.93 -10.08
C PHE A 168 1.22 4.24 -9.83
N GLY A 169 1.40 4.65 -8.57
CA GLY A 169 1.92 5.97 -8.22
C GLY A 169 0.89 7.09 -8.36
N ASN A 170 -0.40 6.75 -8.54
CA ASN A 170 -1.52 7.67 -8.66
C ASN A 170 -1.29 8.83 -9.65
N PRO A 171 -0.96 8.55 -10.92
CA PRO A 171 -0.79 9.58 -11.94
C PRO A 171 -2.10 10.30 -12.23
N ASP A 172 -2.04 11.55 -12.70
CA ASP A 172 -3.20 12.28 -13.19
C ASP A 172 -3.68 11.66 -14.51
N PRO A 173 -4.87 11.04 -14.56
CA PRO A 173 -5.35 10.36 -15.77
C PRO A 173 -5.49 11.28 -16.99
N SER A 174 -5.71 12.58 -16.76
CA SER A 174 -5.85 13.56 -17.85
C SER A 174 -4.53 13.84 -18.57
N LYS A 175 -3.40 13.56 -17.92
CA LYS A 175 -2.04 13.73 -18.46
C LYS A 175 -1.42 12.42 -18.95
N GLY A 176 -2.02 11.29 -18.58
CA GLY A 176 -1.54 9.96 -18.95
C GLY A 176 -0.11 9.70 -18.42
N ILE A 177 0.62 8.86 -19.14
CA ILE A 177 2.01 8.51 -18.81
C ILE A 177 2.98 9.69 -18.86
N HIS A 178 2.57 10.83 -19.42
CA HIS A 178 3.38 12.05 -19.54
C HIS A 178 3.26 12.98 -18.33
N SER A 179 2.46 12.62 -17.32
CA SER A 179 2.38 13.39 -16.08
C SER A 179 3.78 13.50 -15.46
N ALA A 180 4.12 14.67 -14.92
CA ALA A 180 5.44 14.90 -14.33
C ALA A 180 5.69 13.96 -13.13
N ALA A 181 4.67 13.73 -12.30
CA ALA A 181 4.79 12.81 -11.17
C ALA A 181 4.99 11.36 -11.61
N PHE A 182 4.28 10.90 -12.66
CA PHE A 182 4.50 9.55 -13.17
C PHE A 182 5.91 9.38 -13.75
N GLN A 183 6.42 10.39 -14.46
CA GLN A 183 7.81 10.39 -14.95
C GLN A 183 8.82 10.38 -13.79
N ASN A 184 8.52 11.03 -12.65
CA ASN A 184 9.34 10.96 -11.44
C ASN A 184 9.26 9.57 -10.79
N THR A 185 8.08 8.94 -10.79
CA THR A 185 7.88 7.56 -10.34
C THR A 185 8.75 6.61 -11.16
N LEU A 186 8.75 6.70 -12.50
CA LEU A 186 9.58 5.88 -13.37
C LEU A 186 11.07 6.07 -13.08
N ARG A 187 11.53 7.31 -12.89
CA ARG A 187 12.93 7.58 -12.50
C ARG A 187 13.26 6.98 -11.14
N GLY A 188 12.37 7.14 -10.15
CA GLY A 188 12.54 6.55 -8.82
C GLY A 188 12.62 5.02 -8.84
N LEU A 189 11.82 4.37 -9.69
CA LEU A 189 11.89 2.92 -9.94
C LEU A 189 13.22 2.52 -10.57
N SER A 190 13.64 3.19 -11.66
CA SER A 190 14.89 2.90 -12.36
C SER A 190 16.12 3.09 -11.45
N ASP A 191 16.06 4.06 -10.53
CA ASP A 191 17.11 4.30 -9.52
C ASP A 191 17.08 3.29 -8.36
N GLY A 192 16.08 2.39 -8.30
CA GLY A 192 15.91 1.47 -7.19
C GLY A 192 15.47 2.10 -5.87
N LYS A 193 14.87 3.29 -5.90
CA LYS A 193 14.50 4.08 -4.71
C LYS A 193 13.03 4.00 -4.32
N VAL A 194 12.19 3.55 -5.24
CA VAL A 194 10.73 3.55 -5.10
C VAL A 194 10.18 2.18 -5.44
N TRP A 195 9.19 1.74 -4.68
CA TRP A 195 8.33 0.60 -5.00
C TRP A 195 6.97 1.11 -5.47
N VAL A 196 6.29 0.37 -6.34
CA VAL A 196 4.95 0.73 -6.80
C VAL A 196 4.00 -0.45 -6.68
N LYS A 197 2.81 -0.20 -6.13
CA LYS A 197 1.70 -1.16 -6.11
C LYS A 197 0.90 -1.08 -7.40
N LEU A 198 0.83 -2.18 -8.13
CA LEU A 198 -0.05 -2.38 -9.27
C LEU A 198 -1.45 -2.76 -8.75
N SER A 199 -2.25 -1.75 -8.42
CA SER A 199 -3.57 -1.92 -7.79
C SER A 199 -4.54 -0.80 -8.18
N GLY A 200 -5.83 -1.03 -8.03
CA GLY A 200 -6.86 -0.02 -8.20
C GLY A 200 -6.84 0.73 -9.55
N PRO A 201 -6.77 0.08 -10.72
CA PRO A 201 -6.70 0.72 -12.04
C PRO A 201 -7.93 1.55 -12.39
N TYR A 202 -9.07 1.22 -11.80
CA TYR A 202 -10.26 2.07 -11.88
C TYR A 202 -10.02 3.49 -11.35
N ARG A 203 -8.95 3.72 -10.58
CA ARG A 203 -8.51 5.05 -10.13
C ARG A 203 -7.80 5.84 -11.23
N LEU A 204 -7.42 5.18 -12.32
CA LEU A 204 -6.80 5.79 -13.50
C LEU A 204 -7.83 6.30 -14.52
N GLY A 205 -9.05 6.64 -14.07
CA GLY A 205 -10.07 7.26 -14.93
C GLY A 205 -10.78 6.31 -15.91
N GLY A 206 -10.64 4.99 -15.74
CA GLY A 206 -11.32 3.98 -16.57
C GLY A 206 -10.76 3.83 -17.98
N GLY A 207 -9.61 4.41 -18.29
CA GLY A 207 -8.90 4.25 -19.56
C GLY A 207 -8.04 2.99 -19.64
N ASP A 208 -7.34 2.83 -20.77
CA ASP A 208 -6.37 1.74 -20.95
C ASP A 208 -5.19 1.90 -19.98
N ILE A 209 -4.93 0.86 -19.21
CA ILE A 209 -3.84 0.84 -18.22
C ILE A 209 -2.53 0.31 -18.80
N GLN A 210 -2.59 -0.35 -19.95
CA GLN A 210 -1.42 -1.02 -20.53
C GLN A 210 -0.22 -0.07 -20.71
N PRO A 211 -0.39 1.19 -21.18
CA PRO A 211 0.74 2.11 -21.28
C PRO A 211 1.43 2.42 -19.94
N TYR A 212 0.67 2.46 -18.84
CA TYR A 212 1.24 2.66 -17.50
C TYR A 212 1.99 1.41 -17.04
N LEU A 213 1.39 0.23 -17.26
CA LEU A 213 1.99 -1.04 -16.88
C LEU A 213 3.30 -1.27 -17.66
N ASP A 214 3.30 -1.09 -18.96
CA ASP A 214 4.48 -1.22 -19.82
C ASP A 214 5.62 -0.30 -19.36
N ALA A 215 5.30 0.96 -19.09
CA ALA A 215 6.30 1.92 -18.62
C ALA A 215 6.91 1.55 -17.25
N LEU A 216 6.08 1.06 -16.30
CA LEU A 216 6.55 0.62 -14.98
C LEU A 216 7.39 -0.66 -15.09
N LEU A 217 6.96 -1.64 -15.89
CA LEU A 217 7.71 -2.87 -16.14
C LEU A 217 9.07 -2.58 -16.79
N ALA A 218 9.11 -1.68 -17.79
CA ALA A 218 10.34 -1.27 -18.46
C ALA A 218 11.29 -0.51 -17.51
N ALA A 219 10.76 0.26 -16.56
CA ALA A 219 11.56 0.99 -15.60
C ALA A 219 12.27 0.05 -14.60
N ASN A 220 11.52 -0.81 -13.90
CA ASN A 220 12.10 -1.81 -13.00
C ASN A 220 11.03 -2.77 -12.47
N SER A 221 10.88 -3.95 -13.06
CA SER A 221 9.91 -4.95 -12.62
C SER A 221 10.21 -5.53 -11.22
N GLN A 222 11.45 -5.43 -10.73
CA GLN A 222 11.86 -5.96 -9.43
C GLN A 222 11.38 -5.12 -8.23
N GLN A 223 10.81 -3.95 -8.48
CA GLN A 223 10.21 -3.09 -7.45
C GLN A 223 8.73 -2.82 -7.68
N LEU A 224 8.06 -3.73 -8.38
CA LEU A 224 6.61 -3.75 -8.52
C LEU A 224 6.01 -4.85 -7.67
N VAL A 225 4.85 -4.58 -7.09
CA VAL A 225 4.06 -5.56 -6.34
C VAL A 225 2.60 -5.47 -6.76
N TRP A 226 1.91 -6.61 -6.83
CA TRP A 226 0.49 -6.67 -7.14
C TRP A 226 -0.38 -6.47 -5.89
N ALA A 227 -1.58 -5.90 -6.07
CA ALA A 227 -2.59 -5.83 -5.01
C ALA A 227 -4.02 -5.71 -5.54
N SER A 228 -4.99 -6.24 -4.79
CA SER A 228 -6.41 -6.23 -5.16
C SER A 228 -7.12 -4.91 -4.86
N ASP A 229 -6.68 -4.16 -3.85
CA ASP A 229 -7.41 -3.04 -3.23
C ASP A 229 -8.76 -3.45 -2.61
N TRP A 230 -8.91 -4.75 -2.24
CA TRP A 230 -10.12 -5.25 -1.56
C TRP A 230 -10.38 -4.49 -0.24
N PRO A 231 -11.60 -4.14 0.13
CA PRO A 231 -12.89 -4.44 -0.49
C PRO A 231 -13.38 -3.37 -1.48
N TRP A 232 -12.49 -2.65 -2.16
CA TRP A 232 -12.77 -1.63 -3.18
C TRP A 232 -13.58 -0.45 -2.63
N ILE A 233 -13.13 0.12 -1.54
CA ILE A 233 -13.84 1.20 -0.82
C ILE A 233 -14.28 2.31 -1.78
N SER A 234 -15.57 2.64 -1.72
CA SER A 234 -16.32 3.51 -2.65
C SER A 234 -16.61 2.89 -4.03
N HIS A 235 -16.22 1.61 -4.26
CA HIS A 235 -16.43 0.86 -5.50
C HIS A 235 -16.84 -0.60 -5.24
N GLU A 236 -17.38 -0.91 -4.05
CA GLU A 236 -17.53 -2.25 -3.48
C GLU A 236 -18.35 -3.23 -4.33
N ASN A 237 -19.21 -2.72 -5.21
CA ASN A 237 -20.10 -3.54 -6.07
C ASN A 237 -19.65 -3.53 -7.54
N GLN A 238 -18.47 -2.98 -7.85
CA GLN A 238 -18.03 -2.80 -9.25
C GLN A 238 -17.01 -3.85 -9.67
N PHE A 239 -16.34 -4.50 -8.71
CA PHE A 239 -15.21 -5.38 -8.98
C PHE A 239 -15.35 -6.69 -8.23
N GLN A 240 -14.72 -7.74 -8.76
CA GLN A 240 -14.51 -9.03 -8.13
C GLN A 240 -13.01 -9.28 -7.96
N TYR A 241 -12.66 -10.13 -7.02
CA TYR A 241 -11.26 -10.42 -6.73
C TYR A 241 -10.52 -11.05 -7.92
N ALA A 242 -11.20 -11.93 -8.67
CA ALA A 242 -10.67 -12.52 -9.89
C ALA A 242 -10.28 -11.46 -10.93
N ASP A 243 -11.13 -10.44 -11.12
CA ASP A 243 -10.85 -9.35 -12.07
C ASP A 243 -9.53 -8.65 -11.74
N CYS A 244 -9.25 -8.45 -10.43
CA CYS A 244 -8.04 -7.77 -9.99
C CYS A 244 -6.76 -8.58 -10.26
N VAL A 245 -6.85 -9.92 -10.22
CA VAL A 245 -5.75 -10.82 -10.57
C VAL A 245 -5.56 -10.87 -12.07
N ASP A 246 -6.62 -11.20 -12.79
CA ASP A 246 -6.58 -11.46 -14.24
C ASP A 246 -6.13 -10.27 -15.05
N TRP A 247 -6.52 -9.13 -14.64
CA TRP A 247 -6.32 -7.85 -15.25
C TRP A 247 -4.83 -7.34 -15.23
N ILE A 248 -4.09 -7.48 -14.14
CA ILE A 248 -2.66 -7.23 -14.16
C ILE A 248 -1.92 -8.38 -14.86
N LYS A 249 -2.32 -9.62 -14.57
CA LYS A 249 -1.67 -10.80 -15.12
C LYS A 249 -1.76 -10.86 -16.65
N SER A 250 -2.91 -10.50 -17.24
CA SER A 250 -3.09 -10.48 -18.70
C SER A 250 -2.25 -9.42 -19.40
N GLY A 251 -1.81 -8.37 -18.71
CA GLY A 251 -0.92 -7.35 -19.23
C GLY A 251 0.57 -7.66 -19.09
N ILE A 252 0.94 -8.87 -18.59
CA ILE A 252 2.33 -9.27 -18.37
C ILE A 252 2.63 -10.57 -19.12
N ASP A 253 3.35 -10.47 -20.24
CA ASP A 253 3.67 -11.61 -21.11
C ASP A 253 4.62 -12.63 -20.47
N SER A 254 5.50 -12.18 -19.56
CA SER A 254 6.51 -13.03 -18.94
C SER A 254 5.99 -13.69 -17.66
N PRO A 255 5.87 -15.04 -17.60
CA PRO A 255 5.49 -15.73 -16.36
C PRO A 255 6.45 -15.46 -15.20
N GLN A 256 7.76 -15.30 -15.48
CA GLN A 256 8.75 -15.01 -14.45
C GLN A 256 8.54 -13.61 -13.85
N ILE A 257 8.28 -12.60 -14.67
CA ILE A 257 7.99 -11.22 -14.17
C ILE A 257 6.72 -11.24 -13.33
N TRP A 258 5.69 -12.00 -13.75
CA TRP A 258 4.48 -12.15 -12.94
C TRP A 258 4.78 -12.83 -11.60
N GLU A 259 5.56 -13.91 -11.58
CA GLU A 259 5.96 -14.60 -10.36
C GLU A 259 6.76 -13.66 -9.43
N ASP A 260 7.67 -12.87 -9.96
CA ASP A 260 8.41 -11.87 -9.19
C ASP A 260 7.47 -10.85 -8.54
N ILE A 261 6.55 -10.26 -9.31
CA ILE A 261 5.58 -9.25 -8.83
C ILE A 261 4.59 -9.82 -7.81
N PHE A 262 4.23 -11.08 -7.97
CA PHE A 262 3.18 -11.73 -7.20
C PHE A 262 3.70 -12.47 -5.96
N ILE A 263 4.98 -12.90 -5.96
CA ILE A 263 5.56 -13.71 -4.90
C ILE A 263 6.88 -13.13 -4.36
N HIS A 264 7.90 -12.96 -5.22
CA HIS A 264 9.25 -12.71 -4.75
C HIS A 264 9.46 -11.28 -4.26
N ASN A 265 9.00 -10.30 -5.02
CA ASN A 265 9.08 -8.88 -4.65
C ASN A 265 8.32 -8.59 -3.35
N PRO A 266 7.03 -9.02 -3.20
CA PRO A 266 6.31 -8.83 -1.95
C PRO A 266 6.96 -9.52 -0.76
N LYS A 267 7.48 -10.73 -0.94
CA LYS A 267 8.18 -11.46 0.11
C LYS A 267 9.38 -10.66 0.64
N SER A 268 10.14 -10.04 -0.26
CA SER A 268 11.27 -9.18 0.11
C SER A 268 10.82 -7.89 0.78
N LEU A 269 9.87 -7.16 0.17
CA LEU A 269 9.42 -5.84 0.65
C LEU A 269 8.71 -5.92 2.01
N PHE A 270 7.86 -6.92 2.21
CA PHE A 270 7.00 -7.03 3.40
C PHE A 270 7.48 -8.06 4.42
N HIS A 271 8.66 -8.64 4.22
CA HIS A 271 9.32 -9.57 5.17
C HIS A 271 8.45 -10.80 5.53
N PHE A 272 7.91 -11.48 4.53
CA PHE A 272 7.19 -12.74 4.71
C PHE A 272 8.13 -13.93 4.84
#